data_bb676f118e6746898ede2629d72b2cc2
#
_entry.id   bb676f118e6746898ede2629d72b2cc2
#
_cell.length_a   1.000
_cell.length_b   1.000
_cell.length_c   1.000
_cell.angle_alpha   90.00
_cell.angle_beta   90.00
_cell.angle_gamma   90.00
#
_symmetry.space_group_name_H-M   'P 1'
#
loop_
_entity.id
_entity.type
_entity.pdbx_description
1 polymer ?
#
loop_
_entity_poly.entity_id
_entity_poly.type
_entity_poly.pdbx_seq_one_letter_code
_entity_poly.pdbx_strand_id
1 'polypeptide(L)'
;MGSTITVVAEERTSILHIARTTIAALASQLIAQALHMPEPYWATVTTIVIMQSSLGAAWKVSWKRLEGTVLGAVVGGALASHFGGNLVAFGVAMVGTGLVCMVLGLDRTSYRFAGITLAIIMLVTRAQSAWIIAAHRFVEVALGIAVGLVLAALWPERLPQPPTR
;
A
#
# COMPACT_ATOMS: atom_id res chain seq x y z
N MET A 1 -14.09 33.17 23.42
CA MET A 1 -14.21 31.84 22.75
C MET A 1 -13.50 31.95 21.44
N GLY A 2 -12.22 31.63 21.42
CA GLY A 2 -11.37 31.65 20.23
C GLY A 2 -11.20 30.20 19.75
N SER A 3 -11.87 29.83 18.66
CA SER A 3 -11.65 28.57 17.97
C SER A 3 -10.27 28.60 17.32
N THR A 4 -9.32 27.92 17.93
CA THR A 4 -8.00 27.64 17.34
C THR A 4 -8.22 26.71 16.18
N ILE A 5 -8.36 27.25 14.97
CA ILE A 5 -8.26 26.52 13.74
C ILE A 5 -6.80 26.08 13.65
N THR A 6 -6.52 24.83 14.01
CA THR A 6 -5.26 24.18 13.70
C THR A 6 -5.20 24.08 12.19
N VAL A 7 -4.54 25.04 11.55
CA VAL A 7 -4.17 24.96 10.15
C VAL A 7 -3.18 23.80 10.07
N VAL A 8 -3.68 22.62 9.64
CA VAL A 8 -2.82 21.52 9.19
C VAL A 8 -2.00 22.11 8.06
N ALA A 9 -0.71 22.30 8.30
CA ALA A 9 0.21 22.75 7.27
C ALA A 9 0.15 21.70 6.14
N GLU A 10 -0.54 22.05 5.07
CA GLU A 10 -0.60 21.24 3.86
C GLU A 10 0.83 21.11 3.37
N GLU A 11 1.37 19.90 3.41
CA GLU A 11 2.74 19.61 2.96
C GLU A 11 2.82 19.94 1.46
N ARG A 12 3.35 21.12 1.16
CA ARG A 12 3.54 21.55 -0.24
C ARG A 12 4.53 20.61 -0.91
N THR A 13 4.14 20.05 -2.05
CA THR A 13 5.01 19.24 -2.88
C THR A 13 6.26 20.02 -3.27
N SER A 14 7.44 19.52 -2.92
CA SER A 14 8.73 20.12 -3.27
C SER A 14 9.33 19.43 -4.51
N ILE A 15 10.18 20.14 -5.24
CA ILE A 15 10.91 19.56 -6.39
C ILE A 15 11.74 18.35 -5.94
N LEU A 16 12.31 18.42 -4.73
CA LEU A 16 13.07 17.32 -4.13
C LEU A 16 12.18 16.09 -3.90
N HIS A 17 10.96 16.28 -3.39
CA HIS A 17 9.99 15.20 -3.20
C HIS A 17 9.58 14.56 -4.52
N ILE A 18 9.34 15.38 -5.55
CA ILE A 18 9.01 14.90 -6.91
C ILE A 18 10.16 14.03 -7.45
N ALA A 19 11.39 14.55 -7.43
CA ALA A 19 12.56 13.84 -7.93
C ALA A 19 12.78 12.52 -7.20
N ARG A 20 12.72 12.53 -5.87
CA ARG A 20 12.88 11.36 -5.01
C ARG A 20 11.82 10.29 -5.29
N THR A 21 10.55 10.69 -5.36
CA THR A 21 9.44 9.77 -5.63
C THR A 21 9.54 9.19 -7.04
N THR A 22 9.94 10.00 -8.03
CA THR A 22 10.13 9.53 -9.41
C THR A 22 11.26 8.52 -9.50
N ILE A 23 12.42 8.79 -8.89
CA ILE A 23 13.56 7.86 -8.86
C ILE A 23 13.16 6.55 -8.15
N ALA A 24 12.45 6.64 -7.03
CA ALA A 24 11.97 5.48 -6.29
C ALA A 24 11.01 4.61 -7.13
N ALA A 25 10.08 5.25 -7.82
CA ALA A 25 9.11 4.57 -8.68
C ALA A 25 9.80 3.85 -9.85
N LEU A 26 10.74 4.53 -10.53
CA LEU A 26 11.51 3.94 -11.63
C LEU A 26 12.40 2.80 -11.16
N ALA A 27 13.11 2.96 -10.04
CA ALA A 27 13.93 1.91 -9.46
C ALA A 27 13.10 0.66 -9.12
N SER A 28 11.95 0.85 -8.46
CA SER A 28 11.03 -0.24 -8.13
C SER A 28 10.53 -0.96 -9.38
N GLN A 29 10.14 -0.22 -10.42
CA GLN A 29 9.70 -0.78 -11.70
C GLN A 29 10.79 -1.61 -12.36
N LEU A 30 12.01 -1.08 -12.45
CA LEU A 30 13.14 -1.77 -13.08
C LEU A 30 13.53 -3.05 -12.31
N ILE A 31 13.57 -2.98 -10.97
CA ILE A 31 13.88 -4.16 -10.14
C ILE A 31 12.80 -5.24 -10.32
N ALA A 32 11.52 -4.85 -10.28
CA ALA A 32 10.42 -5.81 -10.47
C ALA A 32 10.42 -6.44 -11.86
N GLN A 33 10.76 -5.69 -12.91
CA GLN A 33 10.94 -6.20 -14.26
C GLN A 33 12.15 -7.15 -14.36
N ALA A 34 13.29 -6.79 -13.77
CA ALA A 34 14.49 -7.63 -13.74
C ALA A 34 14.26 -8.96 -13.02
N LEU A 35 13.38 -8.97 -12.00
CA LEU A 35 12.93 -10.17 -11.29
C LEU A 35 11.82 -10.93 -12.03
N HIS A 36 11.46 -10.53 -13.26
CA HIS A 36 10.40 -11.13 -14.08
C HIS A 36 9.06 -11.28 -13.34
N MET A 37 8.71 -10.28 -12.51
CA MET A 37 7.44 -10.30 -11.79
C MET A 37 6.25 -10.19 -12.76
N PRO A 38 5.14 -10.91 -12.53
CA PRO A 38 3.99 -10.91 -13.44
C PRO A 38 3.36 -9.52 -13.62
N GLU A 39 3.36 -8.71 -12.57
CA GLU A 39 2.73 -7.38 -12.55
C GLU A 39 3.62 -6.34 -11.86
N PRO A 40 4.76 -5.99 -12.47
CA PRO A 40 5.81 -5.16 -11.84
C PRO A 40 5.31 -3.77 -11.41
N TYR A 41 4.26 -3.25 -12.04
CA TYR A 41 3.66 -1.95 -11.70
C TYR A 41 3.09 -1.89 -10.28
N TRP A 42 2.74 -3.00 -9.65
CA TRP A 42 2.25 -2.99 -8.27
C TRP A 42 3.34 -2.70 -7.23
N ALA A 43 4.55 -3.15 -7.49
CA ALA A 43 5.69 -2.75 -6.68
C ALA A 43 5.90 -1.22 -6.78
N THR A 44 5.81 -0.67 -7.99
CA THR A 44 5.88 0.77 -8.26
C THR A 44 4.79 1.55 -7.53
N VAL A 45 3.52 1.13 -7.64
CA VAL A 45 2.39 1.74 -6.92
C VAL A 45 2.63 1.71 -5.41
N THR A 46 3.14 0.60 -4.88
CA THR A 46 3.46 0.47 -3.46
C THR A 46 4.55 1.44 -3.06
N THR A 47 5.62 1.55 -3.83
CA THR A 47 6.73 2.48 -3.59
C THR A 47 6.22 3.92 -3.54
N ILE A 48 5.39 4.35 -4.49
CA ILE A 48 4.81 5.70 -4.51
C ILE A 48 3.98 5.97 -3.25
N VAL A 49 3.15 5.02 -2.83
CA VAL A 49 2.33 5.15 -1.61
C VAL A 49 3.19 5.28 -0.35
N ILE A 50 4.36 4.65 -0.32
CA ILE A 50 5.26 4.64 0.83
C ILE A 50 6.17 5.86 0.85
N MET A 51 6.43 6.49 -0.29
CA MET A 51 7.27 7.69 -0.37
C MET A 51 6.61 8.85 0.37
N GLN A 52 6.88 8.93 1.67
CA GLN A 52 6.42 9.97 2.58
C GLN A 52 7.53 10.98 2.87
N SER A 53 7.18 12.13 3.42
CA SER A 53 8.13 13.19 3.78
C SER A 53 9.16 12.76 4.84
N SER A 54 8.85 11.77 5.67
CA SER A 54 9.77 11.25 6.67
C SER A 54 9.86 9.72 6.68
N LEU A 55 11.01 9.19 7.08
CA LEU A 55 11.22 7.74 7.21
C LEU A 55 10.25 7.10 8.22
N GLY A 56 9.95 7.79 9.32
CA GLY A 56 8.98 7.30 10.31
C GLY A 56 7.57 7.18 9.76
N ALA A 57 7.13 8.16 8.95
CA ALA A 57 5.85 8.10 8.26
C ALA A 57 5.83 6.98 7.21
N ALA A 58 6.92 6.84 6.43
CA ALA A 58 7.07 5.76 5.46
C ALA A 58 7.00 4.38 6.13
N TRP A 59 7.69 4.18 7.26
CA TRP A 59 7.63 2.94 8.03
C TRP A 59 6.23 2.61 8.52
N LYS A 60 5.53 3.61 9.07
CA LYS A 60 4.15 3.44 9.57
C LYS A 60 3.18 3.04 8.45
N VAL A 61 3.28 3.67 7.28
CA VAL A 61 2.45 3.33 6.11
C VAL A 61 2.81 1.95 5.57
N SER A 62 4.10 1.60 5.54
CA SER A 62 4.60 0.29 5.09
C SER A 62 4.00 -0.84 5.92
N TRP A 63 4.01 -0.70 7.23
CA TRP A 63 3.45 -1.71 8.13
C TRP A 63 1.96 -1.92 7.89
N LYS A 64 1.19 -0.83 7.82
CA LYS A 64 -0.25 -0.88 7.55
C LYS A 64 -0.58 -1.49 6.17
N ARG A 65 0.26 -1.22 5.17
CA ARG A 65 0.11 -1.81 3.85
C ARG A 65 0.40 -3.30 3.86
N LEU A 66 1.42 -3.74 4.60
CA LEU A 66 1.75 -5.15 4.76
C LEU A 66 0.62 -5.92 5.46
N GLU A 67 0.15 -5.42 6.61
CA GLU A 67 -0.99 -5.99 7.35
C GLU A 67 -2.23 -6.15 6.46
N GLY A 68 -2.60 -5.07 5.77
CA GLY A 68 -3.74 -5.08 4.87
C GLY A 68 -3.56 -6.05 3.71
N THR A 69 -2.36 -6.10 3.12
CA THR A 69 -2.08 -7.02 2.00
C THR A 69 -2.17 -8.48 2.44
N VAL A 70 -1.62 -8.84 3.60
CA VAL A 70 -1.71 -10.20 4.15
C VAL A 70 -3.18 -10.58 4.39
N LEU A 71 -3.93 -9.72 5.06
CA LEU A 71 -5.34 -10.00 5.34
C LEU A 71 -6.17 -10.13 4.06
N GLY A 72 -6.01 -9.19 3.14
CA GLY A 72 -6.71 -9.21 1.86
C GLY A 72 -6.32 -10.40 0.98
N ALA A 73 -5.05 -10.83 1.04
CA ALA A 73 -4.54 -12.00 0.31
C ALA A 73 -5.13 -13.31 0.85
N VAL A 74 -5.18 -13.46 2.18
CA VAL A 74 -5.76 -14.65 2.82
C VAL A 74 -7.25 -14.74 2.54
N VAL A 75 -8.01 -13.69 2.81
CA VAL A 75 -9.47 -13.68 2.59
C VAL A 75 -9.79 -13.79 1.09
N GLY A 76 -9.08 -13.04 0.25
CA GLY A 76 -9.26 -13.07 -1.21
C GLY A 76 -8.91 -14.42 -1.81
N GLY A 77 -7.78 -15.02 -1.43
CA GLY A 77 -7.36 -16.34 -1.88
C GLY A 77 -8.37 -17.44 -1.51
N ALA A 78 -8.89 -17.41 -0.28
CA ALA A 78 -9.88 -18.37 0.18
C ALA A 78 -11.23 -18.23 -0.55
N LEU A 79 -11.72 -17.01 -0.72
CA LEU A 79 -13.05 -16.78 -1.31
C LEU A 79 -13.05 -16.79 -2.84
N ALA A 80 -12.00 -16.27 -3.49
CA ALA A 80 -11.95 -16.22 -4.94
C ALA A 80 -11.82 -17.61 -5.60
N SER A 81 -11.33 -18.62 -4.87
CA SER A 81 -11.30 -20.00 -5.35
C SER A 81 -12.70 -20.60 -5.62
N HIS A 82 -13.74 -20.06 -4.95
CA HIS A 82 -15.12 -20.53 -5.07
C HIS A 82 -16.06 -19.47 -5.69
N PHE A 83 -15.79 -18.21 -5.48
CA PHE A 83 -16.67 -17.08 -5.78
C PHE A 83 -16.00 -15.99 -6.62
N GLY A 84 -14.89 -16.29 -7.31
CA GLY A 84 -14.18 -15.32 -8.13
C GLY A 84 -15.09 -14.68 -9.18
N GLY A 85 -14.98 -13.38 -9.40
CA GLY A 85 -15.82 -12.60 -10.32
C GLY A 85 -17.23 -12.28 -9.82
N ASN A 86 -17.63 -12.76 -8.65
CA ASN A 86 -18.96 -12.49 -8.09
C ASN A 86 -18.96 -11.21 -7.24
N LEU A 87 -19.66 -10.19 -7.71
CA LEU A 87 -19.72 -8.87 -7.05
C LEU A 87 -20.40 -8.91 -5.67
N VAL A 88 -21.42 -9.77 -5.49
CA VAL A 88 -22.10 -9.92 -4.19
C VAL A 88 -21.17 -10.58 -3.19
N ALA A 89 -20.46 -11.65 -3.60
CA ALA A 89 -19.46 -12.31 -2.75
C ALA A 89 -18.33 -11.35 -2.37
N PHE A 90 -17.88 -10.51 -3.30
CA PHE A 90 -16.91 -9.45 -3.01
C PHE A 90 -17.43 -8.46 -1.96
N GLY A 91 -18.68 -8.00 -2.07
CA GLY A 91 -19.30 -7.10 -1.09
C GLY A 91 -19.36 -7.71 0.31
N VAL A 92 -19.79 -8.98 0.40
CA VAL A 92 -19.79 -9.73 1.68
C VAL A 92 -18.39 -9.90 2.23
N ALA A 93 -17.41 -10.24 1.38
CA ALA A 93 -16.00 -10.37 1.76
C ALA A 93 -15.41 -9.03 2.28
N MET A 94 -15.78 -7.90 1.66
CA MET A 94 -15.37 -6.57 2.13
C MET A 94 -15.89 -6.27 3.53
N VAL A 95 -17.17 -6.56 3.80
CA VAL A 95 -17.77 -6.39 5.13
C VAL A 95 -17.07 -7.32 6.15
N GLY A 96 -16.91 -8.60 5.79
CA GLY A 96 -16.23 -9.57 6.65
C GLY A 96 -14.78 -9.16 6.97
N THR A 97 -14.04 -8.71 5.96
CA THR A 97 -12.67 -8.18 6.15
C THR A 97 -12.66 -6.96 7.07
N GLY A 98 -13.65 -6.07 6.96
CA GLY A 98 -13.80 -4.92 7.86
C GLY A 98 -14.06 -5.34 9.32
N LEU A 99 -14.93 -6.33 9.54
CA LEU A 99 -15.19 -6.87 10.87
C LEU A 99 -13.93 -7.54 11.47
N VAL A 100 -13.18 -8.29 10.68
CA VAL A 100 -11.90 -8.87 11.11
C VAL A 100 -10.91 -7.77 11.49
N CYS A 101 -10.77 -6.72 10.68
CA CYS A 101 -9.92 -5.57 11.02
C CYS A 101 -10.33 -4.93 12.34
N MET A 102 -11.63 -4.79 12.58
CA MET A 102 -12.17 -4.21 13.82
C MET A 102 -11.81 -5.08 15.04
N VAL A 103 -11.99 -6.40 14.93
CA VAL A 103 -11.66 -7.33 16.02
C VAL A 103 -10.17 -7.37 16.31
N LEU A 104 -9.33 -7.30 15.27
CA LEU A 104 -7.87 -7.28 15.39
C LEU A 104 -7.30 -5.92 15.80
N GLY A 105 -8.14 -4.88 15.91
CA GLY A 105 -7.71 -3.52 16.24
C GLY A 105 -6.87 -2.85 15.13
N LEU A 106 -7.04 -3.28 13.87
CA LEU A 106 -6.33 -2.72 12.74
C LEU A 106 -6.92 -1.36 12.33
N ASP A 107 -6.06 -0.49 11.83
CA ASP A 107 -6.46 0.86 11.37
C ASP A 107 -7.33 0.83 10.11
N ARG A 108 -8.09 1.91 9.90
CA ARG A 108 -8.82 2.17 8.65
C ARG A 108 -7.91 2.09 7.41
N THR A 109 -6.64 2.45 7.55
CA THR A 109 -5.66 2.39 6.47
C THR A 109 -5.32 0.94 6.12
N SER A 110 -5.11 0.06 7.11
CA SER A 110 -4.89 -1.37 6.89
C SER A 110 -6.11 -2.03 6.23
N TYR A 111 -7.33 -1.68 6.67
CA TYR A 111 -8.56 -2.14 6.03
C TYR A 111 -8.66 -1.71 4.55
N ARG A 112 -8.31 -0.46 4.22
CA ARG A 112 -8.31 0.02 2.82
C ARG A 112 -7.33 -0.78 1.96
N PHE A 113 -6.14 -1.08 2.46
CA PHE A 113 -5.17 -1.91 1.76
C PHE A 113 -5.63 -3.37 1.62
N ALA A 114 -6.28 -3.92 2.64
CA ALA A 114 -6.91 -5.23 2.55
C ALA A 114 -7.99 -5.27 1.47
N GLY A 115 -8.85 -4.25 1.41
CA GLY A 115 -9.89 -4.12 0.39
C GLY A 115 -9.34 -4.01 -1.03
N ILE A 116 -8.24 -3.26 -1.23
CA ILE A 116 -7.56 -3.18 -2.55
C ILE A 116 -7.05 -4.56 -2.97
N THR A 117 -6.37 -5.27 -2.08
CA THR A 117 -5.83 -6.62 -2.36
C THR A 117 -6.96 -7.61 -2.64
N LEU A 118 -8.02 -7.59 -1.83
CA LEU A 118 -9.21 -8.40 -1.99
C LEU A 118 -9.87 -8.16 -3.35
N ALA A 119 -10.05 -6.88 -3.74
CA ALA A 119 -10.64 -6.51 -5.02
C ALA A 119 -9.84 -7.07 -6.20
N ILE A 120 -8.51 -6.96 -6.15
CA ILE A 120 -7.62 -7.48 -7.19
C ILE A 120 -7.75 -9.00 -7.32
N ILE A 121 -7.76 -9.73 -6.20
CA ILE A 121 -7.80 -11.20 -6.21
C ILE A 121 -9.19 -11.71 -6.64
N MET A 122 -10.27 -11.06 -6.19
CA MET A 122 -11.63 -11.54 -6.45
C MET A 122 -12.22 -11.05 -7.77
N LEU A 123 -11.93 -9.81 -8.19
CA LEU A 123 -12.60 -9.20 -9.34
C LEU A 123 -11.79 -9.25 -10.64
N VAL A 124 -10.46 -9.33 -10.56
CA VAL A 124 -9.64 -9.43 -11.76
C VAL A 124 -9.60 -10.89 -12.22
N THR A 125 -10.34 -11.18 -13.28
CA THR A 125 -10.38 -12.53 -13.88
C THR A 125 -9.03 -12.91 -14.48
N ARG A 126 -8.46 -14.02 -14.02
CA ARG A 126 -7.17 -14.56 -14.49
C ARG A 126 -7.25 -16.08 -14.64
N ALA A 127 -6.39 -16.62 -15.52
CA ALA A 127 -6.25 -18.07 -15.70
C ALA A 127 -5.54 -18.77 -14.52
N GLN A 128 -4.89 -18.00 -13.65
CA GLN A 128 -4.13 -18.53 -12.50
C GLN A 128 -5.02 -18.74 -11.27
N SER A 129 -4.59 -19.65 -10.39
CA SER A 129 -5.29 -19.86 -9.13
C SER A 129 -5.23 -18.63 -8.23
N ALA A 130 -6.28 -18.39 -7.44
CA ALA A 130 -6.38 -17.24 -6.53
C ALA A 130 -5.21 -17.16 -5.53
N TRP A 131 -4.69 -18.30 -5.08
CA TRP A 131 -3.55 -18.35 -4.16
C TRP A 131 -2.23 -17.93 -4.82
N ILE A 132 -2.03 -18.27 -6.08
CA ILE A 132 -0.85 -17.80 -6.83
C ILE A 132 -0.91 -16.29 -7.00
N ILE A 133 -2.08 -15.74 -7.33
CA ILE A 133 -2.29 -14.30 -7.44
C ILE A 133 -2.03 -13.62 -6.08
N ALA A 134 -2.54 -14.20 -4.99
CA ALA A 134 -2.34 -13.69 -3.63
C ALA A 134 -0.84 -13.66 -3.25
N ALA A 135 -0.10 -14.71 -3.56
CA ALA A 135 1.34 -14.79 -3.32
C ALA A 135 2.12 -13.75 -4.13
N HIS A 136 1.82 -13.60 -5.42
CA HIS A 136 2.43 -12.56 -6.26
C HIS A 136 2.15 -11.16 -5.70
N ARG A 137 0.90 -10.87 -5.29
CA ARG A 137 0.55 -9.60 -4.64
C ARG A 137 1.41 -9.31 -3.41
N PHE A 138 1.57 -10.31 -2.56
CA PHE A 138 2.39 -10.15 -1.35
C PHE A 138 3.85 -9.82 -1.71
N VAL A 139 4.46 -10.55 -2.64
CA VAL A 139 5.86 -10.35 -3.04
C VAL A 139 6.06 -8.99 -3.71
N GLU A 140 5.15 -8.57 -4.60
CA GLU A 140 5.21 -7.27 -5.27
C GLU A 140 5.08 -6.10 -4.28
N VAL A 141 4.16 -6.22 -3.32
CA VAL A 141 4.00 -5.22 -2.25
C VAL A 141 5.23 -5.19 -1.35
N ALA A 142 5.76 -6.35 -0.95
CA ALA A 142 6.96 -6.43 -0.12
C ALA A 142 8.18 -5.80 -0.82
N LEU A 143 8.36 -6.04 -2.12
CA LEU A 143 9.40 -5.39 -2.92
C LEU A 143 9.23 -3.87 -2.95
N GLY A 144 8.02 -3.39 -3.23
CA GLY A 144 7.74 -1.95 -3.25
C GLY A 144 7.99 -1.29 -1.89
N ILE A 145 7.66 -1.97 -0.79
CA ILE A 145 7.97 -1.54 0.58
C ILE A 145 9.49 -1.44 0.76
N ALA A 146 10.23 -2.48 0.41
CA ALA A 146 11.68 -2.51 0.59
C ALA A 146 12.36 -1.37 -0.18
N VAL A 147 12.04 -1.20 -1.47
CA VAL A 147 12.59 -0.11 -2.30
C VAL A 147 12.22 1.25 -1.74
N GLY A 148 10.95 1.46 -1.37
CA GLY A 148 10.47 2.73 -0.81
C GLY A 148 11.18 3.10 0.50
N LEU A 149 11.34 2.15 1.42
CA LEU A 149 12.03 2.39 2.69
C LEU A 149 13.52 2.64 2.51
N VAL A 150 14.20 1.88 1.64
CA VAL A 150 15.63 2.09 1.35
C VAL A 150 15.86 3.50 0.80
N LEU A 151 15.06 3.94 -0.16
CA LEU A 151 15.20 5.28 -0.73
C LEU A 151 14.78 6.38 0.25
N ALA A 152 13.76 6.15 1.08
CA ALA A 152 13.42 7.08 2.16
C ALA A 152 14.54 7.22 3.20
N ALA A 153 15.28 6.14 3.47
CA ALA A 153 16.41 6.15 4.39
C ALA A 153 17.66 6.82 3.78
N LEU A 154 17.94 6.54 2.50
CA LEU A 154 19.10 7.11 1.81
C LEU A 154 18.94 8.60 1.51
N TRP A 155 17.71 9.06 1.38
CA TRP A 155 17.40 10.44 1.02
C TRP A 155 16.31 11.04 1.92
N PRO A 156 16.61 11.32 3.20
CA PRO A 156 15.65 11.90 4.13
C PRO A 156 15.27 13.33 3.72
N GLU A 157 13.98 13.60 3.63
CA GLU A 157 13.47 14.96 3.42
C GLU A 157 13.50 15.72 4.75
N ARG A 158 14.20 16.86 4.78
CA ARG A 158 14.20 17.74 5.96
C ARG A 158 12.93 18.58 5.88
N LEU A 159 12.01 18.32 6.79
CA LEU A 159 10.84 19.19 6.95
C LEU A 159 11.32 20.60 7.32
N PRO A 160 10.79 21.66 6.69
CA PRO A 160 11.03 23.02 7.15
C PRO A 160 10.61 23.13 8.61
N GLN A 161 11.53 23.56 9.47
CA GLN A 161 11.19 23.83 10.87
C GLN A 161 10.21 25.01 10.90
N PRO A 162 9.14 24.96 11.72
CA PRO A 162 8.29 26.11 11.91
C PRO A 162 9.15 27.27 12.45
N PRO A 163 8.89 28.51 11.99
CA PRO A 163 9.66 29.66 12.46
C PRO A 163 9.57 29.73 13.98
N THR A 164 10.72 29.70 14.65
CA THR A 164 10.84 29.96 16.08
C THR A 164 10.33 31.37 16.32
N ARG A 165 9.27 31.50 17.09
CA ARG A 165 8.75 32.78 17.59
C ARG A 165 9.58 33.25 18.78
#